data_9525f0eff2c7ffdcb653a227d3800f97
#
_entry.id   9525f0eff2c7ffdcb653a227d3800f97
#
_cell.length_a   1.000
_cell.length_b   1.000
_cell.length_c   1.000
_cell.angle_alpha   90.00
_cell.angle_beta   90.00
_cell.angle_gamma   90.00
#
_symmetry.space_group_name_H-M   'P 1'
#
loop_
_entity.id
_entity.type
_entity.pdbx_description
1 polymer ?
#
loop_
_entity_poly.entity_id
_entity_poly.type
_entity_poly.pdbx_seq_one_letter_code
_entity_poly.pdbx_strand_id
1 'polypeptide(L)'
;MKFVKAILSGLLLVTAALSAQTVKPVISELGNPAKGRIEYYNDSLTPLNVVLEPKSFTVSETGEISYRPLDTTVHLKLSTTSFRIPPQQSFYVFYEADSPQAPAWFVIYAAFSGFPFRSAQGMNIRLELPHTVYLLPKHSVEKSELHVLRADLDATENKVILEVENTGANFGRILQTHLLYSKKRQEAPGFPVFPHSKRILEVPLEQKVEGENVPVEVSLELEKFKLEQKLQRHNSTESASGAPASALVGTGTRGGDRP
;
A
#
# COMPACT_ATOMS: atom_id res chain seq x y z
N MET A 1 5.91 48.69 31.81
CA MET A 1 5.07 48.08 30.79
C MET A 1 5.55 48.23 29.32
N LYS A 2 6.71 48.84 29.04
CA LYS A 2 7.20 48.97 27.63
C LYS A 2 8.18 47.87 27.20
N PHE A 3 8.77 47.11 28.14
CA PHE A 3 9.72 46.04 27.81
C PHE A 3 9.10 44.69 27.45
N VAL A 4 7.87 44.41 27.86
CA VAL A 4 7.19 43.14 27.57
C VAL A 4 6.68 43.09 26.12
N LYS A 5 6.42 44.21 25.50
CA LYS A 5 5.95 44.29 24.09
C LYS A 5 7.06 44.02 23.07
N ALA A 6 8.32 44.25 23.41
CA ALA A 6 9.45 44.00 22.50
C ALA A 6 9.86 42.53 22.40
N ILE A 7 9.59 41.74 23.44
CA ILE A 7 9.93 40.28 23.43
C ILE A 7 8.89 39.47 22.66
N LEU A 8 7.62 39.91 22.60
CA LEU A 8 6.56 39.21 21.88
C LEU A 8 6.64 39.39 20.37
N SER A 9 7.29 40.45 19.86
CA SER A 9 7.50 40.67 18.42
C SER A 9 8.67 39.88 17.84
N GLY A 10 9.60 39.37 18.66
CA GLY A 10 10.74 38.58 18.20
C GLY A 10 10.45 37.08 18.00
N LEU A 11 9.32 36.58 18.53
CA LEU A 11 8.99 35.12 18.49
C LEU A 11 8.18 34.68 17.26
N LEU A 12 7.84 35.60 16.35
CA LEU A 12 6.91 35.35 15.25
C LEU A 12 7.60 35.16 13.89
N LEU A 13 8.91 35.04 13.81
CA LEU A 13 9.65 35.03 12.53
C LEU A 13 10.53 33.80 12.29
N VAL A 14 10.28 32.68 12.95
CA VAL A 14 10.89 31.41 12.57
C VAL A 14 9.81 30.46 12.04
N THR A 15 9.14 30.85 10.97
CA THR A 15 8.56 29.87 10.06
C THR A 15 9.74 29.25 9.31
N ALA A 16 10.29 28.14 9.82
CA ALA A 16 11.17 27.32 9.02
C ALA A 16 10.38 26.93 7.77
N ALA A 17 10.75 27.50 6.63
CA ALA A 17 10.24 27.05 5.33
C ALA A 17 10.68 25.58 5.19
N LEU A 18 9.75 24.67 5.45
CA LEU A 18 9.93 23.24 5.18
C LEU A 18 9.97 23.10 3.66
N SER A 19 11.17 23.13 3.11
CA SER A 19 11.38 22.85 1.68
C SER A 19 11.06 21.39 1.42
N ALA A 20 10.06 21.12 0.59
CA ALA A 20 9.63 19.78 0.21
C ALA A 20 9.87 19.54 -1.28
N GLN A 21 10.69 18.54 -1.60
CA GLN A 21 10.76 18.05 -2.97
C GLN A 21 9.49 17.31 -3.31
N THR A 22 9.00 17.45 -4.54
CA THR A 22 7.78 16.78 -4.97
C THR A 22 7.97 16.00 -6.26
N VAL A 23 7.20 14.91 -6.36
CA VAL A 23 7.06 14.07 -7.56
C VAL A 23 5.58 14.02 -7.92
N LYS A 24 5.24 14.32 -9.17
CA LYS A 24 3.85 14.31 -9.66
C LYS A 24 3.75 13.66 -11.04
N PRO A 25 2.76 12.77 -11.21
CA PRO A 25 1.93 12.16 -10.18
C PRO A 25 2.71 11.18 -9.32
N VAL A 26 2.23 10.85 -8.11
CA VAL A 26 2.83 9.80 -7.27
C VAL A 26 2.46 8.42 -7.80
N ILE A 27 1.24 8.27 -8.33
CA ILE A 27 0.70 7.04 -8.90
C ILE A 27 0.13 7.34 -10.28
N SER A 28 0.42 6.47 -11.24
CA SER A 28 -0.19 6.47 -12.57
C SER A 28 -0.79 5.10 -12.87
N GLU A 29 -2.04 5.08 -13.25
CA GLU A 29 -2.75 3.90 -13.76
C GLU A 29 -3.01 4.12 -15.24
N LEU A 30 -2.34 3.34 -16.08
CA LEU A 30 -2.30 3.57 -17.53
C LEU A 30 -2.63 2.30 -18.27
N GLY A 31 -3.26 2.44 -19.44
CA GLY A 31 -3.43 1.32 -20.36
C GLY A 31 -2.07 0.83 -20.87
N ASN A 32 -2.01 -0.45 -21.23
CA ASN A 32 -0.82 -1.07 -21.80
C ASN A 32 -0.95 -1.18 -23.34
N PRO A 33 -0.01 -0.61 -24.15
CA PRO A 33 1.20 0.14 -23.78
C PRO A 33 0.90 1.55 -23.26
N ALA A 34 1.82 2.09 -22.46
CA ALA A 34 1.67 3.37 -21.78
C ALA A 34 2.71 4.41 -22.19
N LYS A 35 2.31 5.68 -22.19
CA LYS A 35 3.20 6.84 -22.24
C LYS A 35 2.86 7.75 -21.07
N GLY A 36 3.87 8.16 -20.33
CA GLY A 36 3.69 9.00 -19.16
C GLY A 36 4.72 10.12 -19.04
N ARG A 37 4.43 11.02 -18.10
CA ARG A 37 5.29 12.14 -17.75
C ARG A 37 5.35 12.25 -16.23
N ILE A 38 6.54 12.47 -15.71
CA ILE A 38 6.78 12.73 -14.29
C ILE A 38 7.36 14.13 -14.16
N GLU A 39 6.83 14.90 -13.24
CA GLU A 39 7.35 16.19 -12.83
C GLU A 39 8.10 16.03 -11.52
N TYR A 40 9.34 16.46 -11.47
CA TYR A 40 10.18 16.57 -10.28
C TYR A 40 10.38 18.05 -9.98
N TYR A 41 9.96 18.49 -8.80
CA TYR A 41 10.12 19.88 -8.38
C TYR A 41 11.12 20.00 -7.23
N ASN A 42 12.05 20.92 -7.38
CA ASN A 42 13.05 21.25 -6.36
C ASN A 42 12.61 22.51 -5.62
N ASP A 43 12.04 22.35 -4.42
CA ASP A 43 11.63 23.48 -3.56
C ASP A 43 12.80 24.04 -2.73
N SER A 44 14.02 23.56 -2.91
CA SER A 44 15.18 24.08 -2.18
C SER A 44 15.82 25.28 -2.88
N LEU A 45 16.66 26.00 -2.16
CA LEU A 45 17.45 27.11 -2.71
C LEU A 45 18.77 26.67 -3.34
N THR A 46 19.02 25.36 -3.38
CA THR A 46 20.24 24.77 -3.97
C THR A 46 19.87 23.81 -5.09
N PRO A 47 20.72 23.66 -6.12
CA PRO A 47 20.45 22.68 -7.16
C PRO A 47 20.61 21.26 -6.61
N LEU A 48 19.71 20.36 -7.05
CA LEU A 48 19.72 18.96 -6.67
C LEU A 48 20.06 18.07 -7.87
N ASN A 49 20.84 17.02 -7.62
CA ASN A 49 21.03 15.96 -8.58
C ASN A 49 20.04 14.84 -8.31
N VAL A 50 19.47 14.28 -9.36
CA VAL A 50 18.47 13.20 -9.31
C VAL A 50 18.97 12.03 -10.14
N VAL A 51 18.85 10.82 -9.57
CA VAL A 51 19.08 9.56 -10.29
C VAL A 51 17.80 8.75 -10.20
N LEU A 52 17.34 8.21 -11.33
CA LEU A 52 16.16 7.38 -11.43
C LEU A 52 16.52 5.90 -11.38
N GLU A 53 15.83 5.15 -10.55
CA GLU A 53 16.01 3.71 -10.40
C GLU A 53 14.64 3.01 -10.49
N PRO A 54 14.33 2.35 -11.62
CA PRO A 54 13.12 1.57 -11.75
C PRO A 54 13.26 0.21 -11.05
N LYS A 55 12.20 -0.20 -10.33
CA LYS A 55 12.11 -1.47 -9.61
C LYS A 55 10.72 -2.07 -9.79
N SER A 56 10.62 -3.37 -9.89
CA SER A 56 9.38 -4.09 -9.68
C SER A 56 9.17 -4.31 -8.19
N PHE A 57 7.93 -4.54 -7.78
CA PHE A 57 7.60 -4.82 -6.41
C PHE A 57 6.49 -5.85 -6.28
N THR A 58 6.39 -6.46 -5.11
CA THR A 58 5.26 -7.27 -4.67
C THR A 58 4.68 -6.69 -3.40
N VAL A 59 3.41 -6.97 -3.16
CA VAL A 59 2.71 -6.54 -1.94
C VAL A 59 2.23 -7.80 -1.25
N SER A 60 2.57 -7.96 0.03
CA SER A 60 2.08 -9.07 0.85
C SER A 60 0.58 -8.91 1.16
N GLU A 61 -0.04 -9.94 1.71
CA GLU A 61 -1.44 -9.86 2.16
C GLU A 61 -1.65 -8.75 3.19
N THR A 62 -0.66 -8.50 4.06
CA THR A 62 -0.69 -7.43 5.07
C THR A 62 -0.28 -6.06 4.54
N GLY A 63 0.20 -5.98 3.29
CA GLY A 63 0.56 -4.75 2.61
C GLY A 63 2.01 -4.34 2.68
N GLU A 64 2.87 -5.20 3.15
CA GLU A 64 4.30 -4.97 3.07
C GLU A 64 4.77 -5.02 1.62
N ILE A 65 5.56 -4.03 1.24
CA ILE A 65 6.08 -3.90 -0.12
C ILE A 65 7.51 -4.43 -0.14
N SER A 66 7.76 -5.39 -1.04
CA SER A 66 9.09 -5.94 -1.29
C SER A 66 9.54 -5.56 -2.70
N TYR A 67 10.69 -4.90 -2.80
CA TYR A 67 11.25 -4.40 -4.05
C TYR A 67 12.30 -5.37 -4.62
N ARG A 68 12.36 -5.45 -5.96
CA ARG A 68 13.34 -6.23 -6.71
C ARG A 68 13.74 -5.48 -7.99
N PRO A 69 14.81 -5.88 -8.68
CA PRO A 69 15.12 -5.33 -9.99
C PRO A 69 13.91 -5.37 -10.92
N LEU A 70 13.83 -4.41 -11.84
CA LEU A 70 12.74 -4.34 -12.80
C LEU A 70 12.59 -5.68 -13.54
N ASP A 71 11.37 -6.19 -13.59
CA ASP A 71 11.06 -7.45 -14.28
C ASP A 71 11.42 -7.35 -15.76
N THR A 72 12.01 -8.39 -16.29
CA THR A 72 12.43 -8.45 -17.70
C THR A 72 11.26 -8.39 -18.68
N THR A 73 10.04 -8.67 -18.21
CA THR A 73 8.80 -8.56 -18.99
C THR A 73 8.28 -7.13 -19.07
N VAL A 74 8.81 -6.21 -18.24
CA VAL A 74 8.47 -4.79 -18.29
C VAL A 74 9.50 -4.06 -19.15
N HIS A 75 9.09 -3.62 -20.31
CA HIS A 75 9.93 -2.80 -21.18
C HIS A 75 9.70 -1.33 -20.82
N LEU A 76 10.69 -0.69 -20.22
CA LEU A 76 10.64 0.70 -19.80
C LEU A 76 11.73 1.51 -20.51
N LYS A 77 11.32 2.59 -21.14
CA LYS A 77 12.21 3.59 -21.73
C LYS A 77 11.98 4.93 -21.06
N LEU A 78 13.02 5.50 -20.47
CA LEU A 78 13.02 6.84 -19.87
C LEU A 78 13.72 7.83 -20.80
N SER A 79 13.24 9.08 -20.85
CA SER A 79 13.93 10.15 -21.60
C SER A 79 15.31 10.48 -21.02
N THR A 80 15.49 10.25 -19.71
CA THR A 80 16.79 10.32 -19.02
C THR A 80 16.72 9.50 -17.73
N THR A 81 17.86 9.03 -17.24
CA THR A 81 18.00 8.33 -15.97
C THR A 81 18.69 9.16 -14.89
N SER A 82 19.28 10.31 -15.28
CA SER A 82 19.90 11.24 -14.33
C SER A 82 19.84 12.67 -14.86
N PHE A 83 19.63 13.63 -13.96
CA PHE A 83 19.51 15.04 -14.29
C PHE A 83 19.77 15.92 -13.08
N ARG A 84 19.89 17.22 -13.31
CA ARG A 84 20.03 18.23 -12.28
C ARG A 84 18.84 19.19 -12.33
N ILE A 85 18.25 19.50 -11.17
CA ILE A 85 17.15 20.45 -11.05
C ILE A 85 17.71 21.72 -10.38
N PRO A 86 17.67 22.88 -11.05
CA PRO A 86 17.99 24.16 -10.44
C PRO A 86 17.07 24.47 -9.24
N PRO A 87 17.45 25.42 -8.38
CA PRO A 87 16.58 25.86 -7.28
C PRO A 87 15.23 26.36 -7.79
N GLN A 88 14.15 25.99 -7.10
CA GLN A 88 12.80 26.46 -7.37
C GLN A 88 12.31 26.18 -8.80
N GLN A 89 12.75 25.07 -9.38
CA GLN A 89 12.38 24.68 -10.75
C GLN A 89 11.88 23.25 -10.82
N SER A 90 11.10 22.97 -11.88
CA SER A 90 10.66 21.65 -12.26
C SER A 90 11.54 21.06 -13.36
N PHE A 91 11.66 19.73 -13.35
CA PHE A 91 12.22 18.94 -14.45
C PHE A 91 11.23 17.84 -14.83
N TYR A 92 11.04 17.60 -16.12
CA TYR A 92 10.10 16.63 -16.63
C TYR A 92 10.82 15.44 -17.26
N VAL A 93 10.44 14.25 -16.82
CA VAL A 93 10.89 12.98 -17.42
C VAL A 93 9.69 12.34 -18.11
N PHE A 94 9.89 11.98 -19.38
CA PHE A 94 8.93 11.22 -20.16
C PHE A 94 9.31 9.75 -20.16
N TYR A 95 8.32 8.88 -20.15
CA TYR A 95 8.54 7.45 -20.26
C TYR A 95 7.55 6.78 -21.20
N GLU A 96 8.01 5.69 -21.79
CA GLU A 96 7.20 4.71 -22.50
C GLU A 96 7.37 3.37 -21.78
N ALA A 97 6.28 2.66 -21.56
CA ALA A 97 6.30 1.39 -20.87
C ALA A 97 5.29 0.43 -21.48
N ASP A 98 5.68 -0.83 -21.63
CA ASP A 98 4.78 -1.92 -22.02
C ASP A 98 5.16 -3.22 -21.33
N SER A 99 4.20 -4.14 -21.26
CA SER A 99 4.41 -5.50 -20.79
C SER A 99 3.49 -6.46 -21.51
N PRO A 100 4.00 -7.57 -22.08
CA PRO A 100 3.16 -8.61 -22.65
C PRO A 100 2.33 -9.37 -21.61
N GLN A 101 2.68 -9.21 -20.32
CA GLN A 101 2.03 -9.84 -19.16
C GLN A 101 1.30 -8.79 -18.32
N ALA A 102 0.42 -8.00 -18.94
CA ALA A 102 -0.43 -7.08 -18.18
C ALA A 102 -1.54 -7.85 -17.42
N PRO A 103 -1.91 -7.42 -16.20
CA PRO A 103 -1.43 -6.23 -15.52
C PRO A 103 0.01 -6.37 -15.00
N ALA A 104 0.78 -5.29 -15.09
CA ALA A 104 2.14 -5.20 -14.56
C ALA A 104 2.30 -3.90 -13.77
N TRP A 105 3.21 -3.88 -12.82
CA TRP A 105 3.44 -2.70 -11.98
C TRP A 105 4.89 -2.57 -11.58
N PHE A 106 5.34 -1.34 -11.49
CA PHE A 106 6.68 -0.99 -11.10
C PHE A 106 6.72 0.40 -10.46
N VAL A 107 7.83 0.73 -9.85
CA VAL A 107 8.09 2.05 -9.28
C VAL A 107 9.36 2.63 -9.91
N ILE A 108 9.35 3.92 -10.16
CA ILE A 108 10.53 4.68 -10.54
C ILE A 108 10.91 5.52 -9.31
N TYR A 109 11.96 5.11 -8.60
CA TYR A 109 12.51 5.89 -7.50
C TYR A 109 13.37 7.02 -8.04
N ALA A 110 13.14 8.22 -7.52
CA ALA A 110 13.99 9.36 -7.75
C ALA A 110 14.83 9.60 -6.49
N ALA A 111 16.13 9.34 -6.58
CA ALA A 111 17.09 9.60 -5.51
C ALA A 111 17.66 11.00 -5.66
N PHE A 112 17.31 11.89 -4.74
CA PHE A 112 17.76 13.27 -4.68
C PHE A 112 19.03 13.38 -3.82
N SER A 113 20.00 14.14 -4.30
CA SER A 113 21.25 14.43 -3.60
C SER A 113 21.68 15.87 -3.82
N GLY A 114 22.63 16.36 -2.99
CA GLY A 114 23.12 17.75 -3.08
C GLY A 114 22.42 18.70 -2.09
N PHE A 115 21.72 18.15 -1.10
CA PHE A 115 21.14 18.98 -0.04
C PHE A 115 22.22 19.74 0.73
N PRO A 116 21.97 21.01 1.08
CA PRO A 116 22.96 21.86 1.77
C PRO A 116 23.17 21.44 3.24
N PHE A 117 22.27 20.63 3.79
CA PHE A 117 22.33 20.24 5.19
C PHE A 117 23.20 18.98 5.33
N ARG A 118 24.38 19.18 5.93
CA ARG A 118 25.10 18.08 6.57
C ARG A 118 24.60 18.04 8.02
N SER A 119 24.25 16.87 8.51
CA SER A 119 24.03 16.73 9.95
C SER A 119 25.30 17.15 10.69
N ALA A 120 25.17 17.57 11.95
CA ALA A 120 26.32 17.90 12.80
C ALA A 120 27.35 16.75 12.89
N GLN A 121 26.95 15.53 12.52
CA GLN A 121 27.78 14.32 12.48
C GLN A 121 28.30 13.98 11.06
N GLY A 122 28.11 14.85 10.06
CA GLY A 122 28.61 14.63 8.70
C GLY A 122 27.78 13.65 7.86
N MET A 123 26.58 13.28 8.28
CA MET A 123 25.71 12.41 7.48
C MET A 123 25.22 13.12 6.23
N ASN A 124 25.29 12.42 5.08
CA ASN A 124 24.66 12.85 3.85
C ASN A 124 23.19 12.42 3.85
N ILE A 125 22.28 13.36 3.61
CA ILE A 125 20.85 13.05 3.45
C ILE A 125 20.64 12.67 2.00
N ARG A 126 20.04 11.50 1.78
CA ARG A 126 19.51 11.05 0.50
C ARG A 126 17.99 10.91 0.64
N LEU A 127 17.25 11.63 -0.18
CA LEU A 127 15.80 11.54 -0.24
C LEU A 127 15.42 10.68 -1.44
N GLU A 128 14.57 9.70 -1.23
CA GLU A 128 14.01 8.88 -2.31
C GLU A 128 12.52 9.08 -2.40
N LEU A 129 12.03 9.49 -3.57
CA LEU A 129 10.61 9.69 -3.83
C LEU A 129 10.13 8.72 -4.91
N PRO A 130 9.03 7.98 -4.67
CA PRO A 130 8.50 7.02 -5.62
C PRO A 130 7.53 7.67 -6.62
N HIS A 131 7.56 7.17 -7.86
CA HIS A 131 6.48 7.27 -8.84
C HIS A 131 6.06 5.87 -9.23
N THR A 132 4.87 5.45 -8.81
CA THR A 132 4.35 4.10 -9.05
C THR A 132 3.54 4.07 -10.34
N VAL A 133 3.79 3.08 -11.18
CA VAL A 133 3.09 2.86 -12.45
C VAL A 133 2.40 1.52 -12.44
N TYR A 134 1.12 1.51 -12.80
CA TYR A 134 0.34 0.32 -13.09
C TYR A 134 0.01 0.30 -14.59
N LEU A 135 0.44 -0.75 -15.28
CA LEU A 135 0.09 -1.02 -16.67
C LEU A 135 -1.13 -1.95 -16.67
N LEU A 136 -2.27 -1.41 -17.02
CA LEU A 136 -3.54 -2.11 -16.92
C LEU A 136 -3.96 -2.70 -18.26
N PRO A 137 -4.52 -3.91 -18.29
CA PRO A 137 -5.18 -4.45 -19.47
C PRO A 137 -6.46 -3.67 -19.78
N LYS A 138 -7.06 -3.92 -20.93
CA LYS A 138 -8.33 -3.27 -21.32
C LYS A 138 -9.50 -3.63 -20.40
N HIS A 139 -9.42 -4.79 -19.76
CA HIS A 139 -10.45 -5.27 -18.84
C HIS A 139 -10.03 -4.98 -17.39
N SER A 140 -10.92 -4.40 -16.63
CA SER A 140 -10.76 -4.22 -15.18
C SER A 140 -11.33 -5.45 -14.44
N VAL A 141 -11.02 -5.56 -13.16
CA VAL A 141 -11.63 -6.54 -12.26
C VAL A 141 -13.17 -6.46 -12.33
N GLU A 142 -13.82 -7.61 -12.29
CA GLU A 142 -15.27 -7.73 -12.24
C GLU A 142 -15.77 -7.94 -10.81
N LYS A 143 -17.04 -7.61 -10.58
CA LYS A 143 -17.65 -7.74 -9.24
C LYS A 143 -17.64 -9.19 -8.74
N SER A 144 -17.78 -10.15 -9.63
CA SER A 144 -17.75 -11.59 -9.35
C SER A 144 -16.37 -12.13 -8.93
N GLU A 145 -15.31 -11.37 -9.23
CA GLU A 145 -13.93 -11.74 -8.91
C GLU A 145 -13.45 -11.21 -7.53
N LEU A 146 -14.19 -10.25 -6.94
CA LEU A 146 -13.86 -9.67 -5.66
C LEU A 146 -14.77 -10.21 -4.55
N HIS A 147 -14.16 -10.67 -3.49
CA HIS A 147 -14.84 -11.23 -2.33
C HIS A 147 -14.33 -10.59 -1.04
N VAL A 148 -15.26 -10.16 -0.19
CA VAL A 148 -14.93 -9.83 1.20
C VAL A 148 -15.06 -11.13 1.99
N LEU A 149 -13.95 -11.71 2.37
CA LEU A 149 -13.93 -13.00 3.07
C LEU A 149 -14.22 -12.82 4.57
N ARG A 150 -13.77 -11.68 5.11
CA ARG A 150 -13.83 -11.42 6.54
C ARG A 150 -13.95 -9.93 6.82
N ALA A 151 -14.76 -9.57 7.81
CA ALA A 151 -14.79 -8.25 8.43
C ALA A 151 -15.14 -8.41 9.92
N ASP A 152 -14.13 -8.61 10.73
CA ASP A 152 -14.28 -8.86 12.16
C ASP A 152 -13.95 -7.61 12.97
N LEU A 153 -14.80 -7.34 13.96
CA LEU A 153 -14.53 -6.32 14.94
C LEU A 153 -13.64 -6.89 16.06
N ASP A 154 -12.48 -6.32 16.23
CA ASP A 154 -11.66 -6.47 17.42
C ASP A 154 -12.01 -5.35 18.41
N ALA A 155 -12.86 -5.67 19.38
CA ALA A 155 -13.28 -4.70 20.38
C ALA A 155 -12.15 -4.33 21.36
N THR A 156 -11.14 -5.19 21.52
CA THR A 156 -10.02 -4.96 22.43
C THR A 156 -9.09 -3.89 21.87
N GLU A 157 -8.75 -4.01 20.58
CA GLU A 157 -7.89 -3.07 19.88
C GLU A 157 -8.67 -1.96 19.16
N ASN A 158 -10.00 -2.02 19.23
CA ASN A 158 -10.91 -1.06 18.61
C ASN A 158 -10.65 -0.86 17.10
N LYS A 159 -10.55 -1.97 16.39
CA LYS A 159 -10.30 -2.01 14.94
C LYS A 159 -11.18 -3.04 14.24
N VAL A 160 -11.36 -2.88 12.94
CA VAL A 160 -11.95 -3.89 12.06
C VAL A 160 -10.83 -4.56 11.28
N ILE A 161 -10.79 -5.89 11.29
CA ILE A 161 -9.92 -6.69 10.44
C ILE A 161 -10.72 -7.07 9.19
N LEU A 162 -10.32 -6.51 8.06
CA LEU A 162 -10.96 -6.72 6.76
C LEU A 162 -10.07 -7.59 5.88
N GLU A 163 -10.61 -8.69 5.35
CA GLU A 163 -9.93 -9.55 4.38
C GLU A 163 -10.70 -9.52 3.05
N VAL A 164 -10.01 -9.11 1.99
CA VAL A 164 -10.55 -9.02 0.63
C VAL A 164 -9.71 -9.88 -0.30
N GLU A 165 -10.36 -10.69 -1.13
CA GLU A 165 -9.73 -11.54 -2.13
C GLU A 165 -10.12 -11.11 -3.54
N ASN A 166 -9.15 -11.09 -4.42
CA ASN A 166 -9.33 -11.01 -5.86
C ASN A 166 -8.97 -12.36 -6.48
N THR A 167 -9.97 -13.08 -6.94
CA THR A 167 -9.79 -14.38 -7.61
C THR A 167 -9.52 -14.24 -9.10
N GLY A 168 -9.70 -13.04 -9.65
CA GLY A 168 -9.54 -12.74 -11.07
C GLY A 168 -8.09 -12.46 -11.49
N ALA A 169 -7.88 -12.41 -12.79
CA ALA A 169 -6.60 -12.11 -13.42
C ALA A 169 -6.34 -10.60 -13.58
N ASN A 170 -7.32 -9.75 -13.29
CA ASN A 170 -7.24 -8.32 -13.48
C ASN A 170 -6.95 -7.59 -12.17
N PHE A 171 -6.27 -6.45 -12.29
CA PHE A 171 -6.03 -5.55 -11.17
C PHE A 171 -7.31 -4.78 -10.81
N GLY A 172 -7.56 -4.61 -9.52
CA GLY A 172 -8.63 -3.76 -8.99
C GLY A 172 -8.07 -2.70 -8.05
N ARG A 173 -8.71 -1.52 -8.06
CA ARG A 173 -8.47 -0.48 -7.07
C ARG A 173 -9.76 -0.18 -6.34
N ILE A 174 -9.76 -0.44 -5.05
CA ILE A 174 -10.77 0.07 -4.15
C ILE A 174 -10.45 1.54 -3.92
N LEU A 175 -11.39 2.41 -4.23
CA LEU A 175 -11.25 3.87 -4.10
C LEU A 175 -11.53 4.30 -2.66
N GLN A 176 -12.56 3.70 -2.07
CA GLN A 176 -13.01 4.01 -0.72
C GLN A 176 -13.55 2.76 -0.04
N THR A 177 -13.27 2.64 1.25
CA THR A 177 -13.86 1.62 2.12
C THR A 177 -14.83 2.31 3.08
N HIS A 178 -16.08 1.84 3.11
CA HIS A 178 -17.09 2.33 4.05
C HIS A 178 -17.41 1.22 5.05
N LEU A 179 -17.36 1.55 6.32
CA LEU A 179 -17.72 0.69 7.43
C LEU A 179 -18.98 1.22 8.09
N LEU A 180 -19.94 0.35 8.38
CA LEU A 180 -21.12 0.64 9.21
C LEU A 180 -21.12 -0.32 10.40
N TYR A 181 -20.98 0.22 11.60
CA TYR A 181 -20.99 -0.52 12.86
C TYR A 181 -21.74 0.27 13.95
N SER A 182 -22.51 -0.38 14.78
CA SER A 182 -23.30 0.29 15.84
C SER A 182 -24.10 1.51 15.32
N LYS A 183 -24.62 1.47 14.08
CA LYS A 183 -25.30 2.58 13.39
C LYS A 183 -24.40 3.78 13.08
N LYS A 184 -23.09 3.65 13.22
CA LYS A 184 -22.07 4.67 12.88
C LYS A 184 -21.44 4.34 11.55
N ARG A 185 -21.16 5.38 10.76
CA ARG A 185 -20.44 5.26 9.49
C ARG A 185 -19.04 5.81 9.65
N GLN A 186 -18.10 5.10 9.08
CA GLN A 186 -16.70 5.51 9.00
C GLN A 186 -16.18 5.22 7.61
N GLU A 187 -15.34 6.09 7.10
CA GLU A 187 -14.63 5.93 5.84
C GLU A 187 -13.17 5.60 6.12
N ALA A 188 -12.61 4.71 5.31
CA ALA A 188 -11.20 4.39 5.31
C ALA A 188 -10.64 4.51 3.88
N PRO A 189 -9.35 4.81 3.73
CA PRO A 189 -8.71 4.90 2.42
C PRO A 189 -8.90 3.62 1.61
N GLY A 190 -8.93 3.78 0.30
CA GLY A 190 -8.90 2.67 -0.64
C GLY A 190 -7.52 2.01 -0.73
N PHE A 191 -7.46 0.88 -1.41
CA PHE A 191 -6.26 0.07 -1.56
C PHE A 191 -6.26 -0.72 -2.87
N PRO A 192 -5.09 -1.10 -3.39
CA PRO A 192 -5.00 -1.97 -4.56
C PRO A 192 -5.30 -3.43 -4.19
N VAL A 193 -5.96 -4.14 -5.10
CA VAL A 193 -6.21 -5.59 -5.03
C VAL A 193 -5.59 -6.22 -6.27
N PHE A 194 -4.50 -6.94 -6.04
CA PHE A 194 -3.73 -7.56 -7.11
C PHE A 194 -4.40 -8.84 -7.62
N PRO A 195 -4.11 -9.28 -8.86
CA PRO A 195 -4.62 -10.55 -9.38
C PRO A 195 -4.28 -11.73 -8.48
N HIS A 196 -5.23 -12.64 -8.30
CA HIS A 196 -5.07 -13.88 -7.54
C HIS A 196 -4.46 -13.69 -6.15
N SER A 197 -4.85 -12.62 -5.47
CA SER A 197 -4.28 -12.25 -4.18
C SER A 197 -5.33 -11.89 -3.14
N LYS A 198 -4.91 -11.98 -1.88
CA LYS A 198 -5.66 -11.51 -0.73
C LYS A 198 -5.05 -10.24 -0.17
N ARG A 199 -5.89 -9.47 0.49
CA ARG A 199 -5.50 -8.27 1.19
C ARG A 199 -6.14 -8.23 2.56
N ILE A 200 -5.32 -8.16 3.61
CA ILE A 200 -5.74 -8.01 5.00
C ILE A 200 -5.44 -6.58 5.42
N LEU A 201 -6.45 -5.90 5.94
CA LEU A 201 -6.34 -4.53 6.42
C LEU A 201 -6.85 -4.46 7.85
N GLU A 202 -6.15 -3.69 8.64
CA GLU A 202 -6.60 -3.29 9.96
C GLU A 202 -7.08 -1.83 9.88
N VAL A 203 -8.37 -1.63 10.12
CA VAL A 203 -8.98 -0.29 10.08
C VAL A 203 -9.28 0.13 11.50
N PRO A 204 -8.50 1.06 12.10
CA PRO A 204 -8.78 1.60 13.42
C PRO A 204 -10.15 2.28 13.42
N LEU A 205 -10.93 2.06 14.46
CA LEU A 205 -12.22 2.72 14.61
C LEU A 205 -12.07 4.05 15.32
N GLU A 206 -12.69 5.08 14.78
CA GLU A 206 -12.69 6.43 15.36
C GLU A 206 -13.42 6.50 16.72
N GLN A 207 -14.39 5.64 16.90
CA GLN A 207 -15.19 5.61 18.11
C GLN A 207 -15.13 4.23 18.75
N LYS A 208 -14.97 4.22 20.08
CA LYS A 208 -14.96 2.98 20.84
C LYS A 208 -16.28 2.23 20.68
N VAL A 209 -16.18 0.94 20.43
CA VAL A 209 -17.33 0.05 20.31
C VAL A 209 -17.48 -0.71 21.61
N GLU A 210 -18.67 -0.61 22.21
CA GLU A 210 -19.06 -1.39 23.39
C GLU A 210 -19.85 -2.64 22.96
N GLY A 211 -19.37 -3.81 23.36
CA GLY A 211 -20.00 -5.10 23.07
C GLY A 211 -19.17 -5.96 22.10
N GLU A 212 -19.19 -7.27 22.36
CA GLU A 212 -18.37 -8.24 21.62
C GLU A 212 -18.97 -8.70 20.27
N ASN A 213 -20.26 -8.47 20.02
CA ASN A 213 -21.00 -9.01 18.88
C ASN A 213 -21.66 -7.92 18.03
N VAL A 214 -20.94 -6.87 17.72
CA VAL A 214 -21.46 -5.80 16.87
C VAL A 214 -21.27 -6.19 15.40
N PRO A 215 -22.34 -6.27 14.60
CA PRO A 215 -22.21 -6.56 13.17
C PRO A 215 -21.51 -5.40 12.46
N VAL A 216 -20.62 -5.76 11.54
CA VAL A 216 -19.93 -4.82 10.66
C VAL A 216 -20.44 -5.03 9.24
N GLU A 217 -20.96 -3.95 8.65
CA GLU A 217 -21.27 -3.93 7.21
C GLU A 217 -20.13 -3.21 6.49
N VAL A 218 -19.65 -3.83 5.42
CA VAL A 218 -18.56 -3.31 4.60
C VAL A 218 -19.08 -2.98 3.22
N SER A 219 -18.75 -1.79 2.73
CA SER A 219 -18.96 -1.43 1.33
C SER A 219 -17.64 -0.94 0.73
N LEU A 220 -17.23 -1.60 -0.35
CA LEU A 220 -16.04 -1.27 -1.10
C LEU A 220 -16.45 -0.54 -2.38
N GLU A 221 -15.97 0.67 -2.57
CA GLU A 221 -16.24 1.47 -3.75
C GLU A 221 -15.11 1.32 -4.76
N LEU A 222 -15.46 0.90 -5.97
CA LEU A 222 -14.59 0.85 -7.14
C LEU A 222 -15.12 1.81 -8.21
N GLU A 223 -14.33 2.11 -9.23
CA GLU A 223 -14.71 3.03 -10.31
C GLU A 223 -16.02 2.61 -11.00
N LYS A 224 -16.21 1.31 -11.22
CA LYS A 224 -17.35 0.78 -12.00
C LYS A 224 -18.49 0.21 -11.16
N PHE A 225 -18.25 -0.14 -9.91
CA PHE A 225 -19.27 -0.78 -9.05
C PHE A 225 -18.96 -0.62 -7.56
N LYS A 226 -19.98 -0.91 -6.75
CA LYS A 226 -19.83 -1.08 -5.29
C LYS A 226 -20.02 -2.54 -4.92
N LEU A 227 -19.15 -3.04 -4.07
CA LEU A 227 -19.27 -4.34 -3.42
C LEU A 227 -19.77 -4.12 -2.00
N GLU A 228 -21.00 -4.55 -1.71
CA GLU A 228 -21.60 -4.44 -0.37
C GLU A 228 -21.73 -5.81 0.23
N GLN A 229 -21.27 -5.99 1.47
CA GLN A 229 -21.38 -7.24 2.18
C GLN A 229 -21.70 -6.99 3.65
N LYS A 230 -22.75 -7.67 4.14
CA LYS A 230 -23.06 -7.77 5.56
C LYS A 230 -22.44 -9.06 6.07
N LEU A 231 -21.44 -8.92 6.93
CA LEU A 231 -20.80 -10.07 7.55
C LEU A 231 -21.32 -10.20 8.97
N GLN A 232 -21.92 -11.34 9.26
CA GLN A 232 -22.21 -11.77 10.63
C GLN A 232 -21.02 -12.58 11.11
N ARG A 233 -20.55 -12.30 12.32
CA ARG A 233 -19.44 -13.04 12.94
C ARG A 233 -19.74 -14.54 12.91
N HIS A 234 -18.89 -15.31 12.25
CA HIS A 234 -18.82 -16.73 12.47
C HIS A 234 -18.11 -16.94 13.81
N ASN A 235 -18.83 -17.46 14.80
CA ASN A 235 -18.22 -17.89 16.05
C ASN A 235 -17.24 -19.01 15.74
N SER A 236 -15.96 -18.69 15.68
CA SER A 236 -14.86 -19.66 15.57
C SER A 236 -14.59 -20.34 16.94
N THR A 237 -15.64 -20.89 17.56
CA THR A 237 -15.53 -21.66 18.81
C THR A 237 -15.77 -23.16 18.57
N GLU A 238 -15.65 -23.61 17.33
CA GLU A 238 -15.82 -25.06 17.03
C GLU A 238 -14.65 -25.59 16.18
N SER A 239 -13.47 -25.72 16.78
CA SER A 239 -12.40 -26.58 16.27
C SER A 239 -11.29 -26.81 17.29
N ALA A 240 -11.65 -27.10 18.55
CA ALA A 240 -10.67 -27.62 19.51
C ALA A 240 -11.30 -28.65 20.45
N SER A 241 -12.08 -29.59 19.89
CA SER A 241 -12.54 -30.75 20.67
C SER A 241 -12.84 -31.89 19.70
N GLY A 242 -11.88 -32.76 19.50
CA GLY A 242 -12.09 -33.96 18.67
C GLY A 242 -10.81 -34.69 18.31
N ALA A 243 -9.88 -34.84 19.25
CA ALA A 243 -8.89 -35.89 19.13
C ALA A 243 -9.50 -37.19 19.61
N PRO A 244 -9.68 -38.23 18.77
CA PRO A 244 -10.05 -39.55 19.27
C PRO A 244 -8.85 -40.16 19.95
N ALA A 245 -9.01 -40.46 21.25
CA ALA A 245 -8.12 -41.32 21.98
C ALA A 245 -8.10 -42.69 21.30
N SER A 246 -7.00 -43.05 20.67
CA SER A 246 -6.75 -44.36 20.14
C SER A 246 -6.25 -45.26 21.27
N ALA A 247 -7.10 -46.16 21.65
CA ALA A 247 -6.85 -47.22 22.62
C ALA A 247 -5.70 -48.11 22.17
N LEU A 248 -4.72 -48.26 23.03
CA LEU A 248 -3.78 -49.34 23.06
C LEU A 248 -4.51 -50.64 23.43
N VAL A 249 -4.52 -51.61 22.53
CA VAL A 249 -4.66 -53.05 22.91
C VAL A 249 -3.52 -53.78 22.23
N GLY A 250 -2.67 -54.32 23.09
CA GLY A 250 -1.59 -55.20 22.74
C GLY A 250 -2.05 -56.65 22.59
N THR A 251 -1.10 -57.51 22.40
CA THR A 251 -0.97 -58.96 22.31
C THR A 251 -0.58 -59.36 20.86
N GLY A 252 0.48 -59.98 20.55
CA GLY A 252 1.27 -60.93 21.30
C GLY A 252 1.55 -62.10 20.35
N THR A 253 2.78 -62.58 20.39
CA THR A 253 3.25 -63.93 20.04
C THR A 253 3.64 -64.25 18.58
N ARG A 254 4.97 -64.37 18.41
CA ARG A 254 5.73 -65.65 18.23
C ARG A 254 5.80 -66.29 16.85
N GLY A 255 7.02 -66.57 16.50
CA GLY A 255 7.48 -67.73 15.75
C GLY A 255 7.91 -67.38 14.33
N GLY A 256 9.03 -67.63 13.87
CA GLY A 256 10.03 -68.64 14.08
C GLY A 256 10.62 -68.90 12.71
N ASP A 257 11.93 -69.05 12.78
CA ASP A 257 12.77 -69.82 11.91
C ASP A 257 13.16 -69.45 10.50
N ARG A 258 14.41 -69.40 10.39
CA ARG A 258 15.39 -69.54 9.29
C ARG A 258 15.12 -70.79 8.41
N PRO A 259 15.82 -70.97 7.30
CA PRO A 259 17.25 -70.62 7.04
C PRO A 259 17.43 -69.53 5.98
#